data_46cacf8da97c27fe1e03c42f10bb5e56
#
_entry.id   46cacf8da97c27fe1e03c42f10bb5e56
#
_cell.length_a   1.000
_cell.length_b   1.000
_cell.length_c   1.000
_cell.angle_alpha   90.00
_cell.angle_beta   90.00
_cell.angle_gamma   90.00
#
_symmetry.space_group_name_H-M   'P 1'
#
loop_
_entity.id
_entity.type
_entity.pdbx_description
1 polymer ?
#
loop_
_entity_poly.entity_id
_entity_poly.type
_entity_poly.pdbx_seq_one_letter_code
_entity_poly.pdbx_strand_id
1 'polypeptide(L)'
;MAAWGSTDASSSSSSSQSSQSSSAVESTPESSTGESSSQESSSEGESAPAGETSELAQKYADAITAARDDEMNEVMPIQTTLDAEKDAYLIEMLGFGPDDVEAAAISVSMINVKAYGVAVVKPAEGHEDVVKAGLEGFVEYQKKSFEQYLADQYEVAKAARVETLEDGTMILVMCEDQDTVYGGIVSALNG
;
A
#
# COMPACT_ATOMS: atom_id res chain seq x y z
N MET A 1 23.34 -43.20 35.90
CA MET A 1 22.24 -44.10 36.21
C MET A 1 21.00 -43.53 35.58
N ALA A 2 20.66 -44.09 34.46
CA ALA A 2 19.44 -44.85 34.13
C ALA A 2 18.24 -43.89 34.01
N ALA A 3 17.65 -43.68 32.92
CA ALA A 3 17.14 -44.45 31.74
C ALA A 3 15.60 -44.49 31.73
N TRP A 4 15.06 -44.21 30.51
CA TRP A 4 13.84 -44.80 29.92
C TRP A 4 12.52 -44.14 30.29
N GLY A 5 11.57 -43.93 29.39
CA GLY A 5 11.22 -44.70 28.23
C GLY A 5 10.20 -44.02 27.32
N SER A 6 10.29 -44.45 26.12
CA SER A 6 9.37 -44.31 24.99
C SER A 6 8.08 -45.12 25.20
N THR A 7 6.99 -44.66 24.58
CA THR A 7 5.95 -45.48 23.90
C THR A 7 5.10 -44.48 23.12
N ASP A 8 5.08 -44.45 21.88
CA ASP A 8 4.69 -45.35 20.74
C ASP A 8 3.19 -45.59 20.60
N ALA A 9 2.82 -45.43 19.34
CA ALA A 9 1.72 -46.06 18.58
C ALA A 9 0.34 -45.41 18.70
N SER A 10 -0.23 -45.00 17.65
CA SER A 10 -0.62 -45.56 16.34
C SER A 10 -2.09 -45.29 16.03
N SER A 11 -2.27 -44.86 14.80
CA SER A 11 -3.30 -45.25 13.80
C SER A 11 -4.78 -45.06 14.17
N SER A 12 -5.59 -44.57 13.29
CA SER A 12 -5.99 -44.95 11.92
C SER A 12 -7.12 -44.05 11.45
N SER A 13 -7.00 -43.52 10.24
CA SER A 13 -7.74 -43.90 9.02
C SER A 13 -9.26 -44.13 9.10
N SER A 14 -9.98 -43.35 8.27
CA SER A 14 -11.10 -43.72 7.37
C SER A 14 -11.73 -42.46 6.82
N SER A 15 -11.56 -42.08 5.58
CA SER A 15 -12.22 -42.48 4.31
C SER A 15 -13.75 -42.64 4.35
N SER A 16 -14.42 -41.84 3.59
CA SER A 16 -15.57 -42.08 2.70
C SER A 16 -16.08 -40.75 2.21
N GLN A 17 -15.91 -40.33 1.02
CA GLN A 17 -16.51 -40.60 -0.31
C GLN A 17 -18.04 -40.54 -0.42
N SER A 18 -18.37 -39.75 -1.46
CA SER A 18 -19.54 -39.72 -2.36
C SER A 18 -20.80 -39.04 -1.82
N SER A 19 -21.57 -38.28 -2.61
CA SER A 19 -21.94 -38.39 -4.02
C SER A 19 -22.58 -37.12 -4.50
N GLN A 20 -22.35 -36.82 -5.76
CA GLN A 20 -23.12 -36.20 -6.83
C GLN A 20 -24.64 -36.15 -6.69
N SER A 21 -25.23 -35.00 -7.17
CA SER A 21 -26.31 -34.94 -8.19
C SER A 21 -26.63 -33.48 -8.46
N SER A 22 -26.28 -32.97 -9.58
CA SER A 22 -27.03 -32.63 -10.79
C SER A 22 -28.50 -32.24 -10.64
N SER A 23 -28.83 -31.01 -11.01
CA SER A 23 -29.88 -30.74 -12.01
C SER A 23 -29.90 -29.24 -12.36
N ALA A 24 -29.68 -28.98 -13.62
CA ALA A 24 -29.97 -27.77 -14.35
C ALA A 24 -31.47 -27.59 -14.52
N VAL A 25 -31.97 -26.37 -14.56
CA VAL A 25 -32.95 -25.91 -15.55
C VAL A 25 -32.81 -24.39 -15.74
N GLU A 26 -32.64 -24.08 -16.97
CA GLU A 26 -32.74 -22.90 -17.77
C GLU A 26 -34.14 -22.21 -17.68
N SER A 27 -34.17 -20.87 -17.67
CA SER A 27 -35.15 -20.09 -18.46
C SER A 27 -34.92 -18.58 -18.26
N THR A 28 -34.42 -17.90 -19.26
CA THR A 28 -34.76 -16.54 -19.65
C THR A 28 -36.05 -16.59 -20.48
N PRO A 29 -36.82 -15.50 -20.76
CA PRO A 29 -36.37 -14.21 -21.25
C PRO A 29 -37.23 -12.96 -20.89
N GLU A 30 -36.68 -11.81 -21.33
CA GLU A 30 -37.25 -10.61 -22.00
C GLU A 30 -38.06 -9.55 -21.26
N SER A 31 -37.48 -8.36 -21.33
CA SER A 31 -37.96 -7.10 -21.96
C SER A 31 -39.09 -6.32 -21.29
N SER A 32 -38.78 -5.09 -20.90
CA SER A 32 -39.42 -3.87 -21.40
C SER A 32 -38.92 -2.58 -20.73
N THR A 33 -38.28 -1.78 -21.51
CA THR A 33 -38.41 -0.33 -21.79
C THR A 33 -39.24 0.50 -20.81
N GLY A 34 -38.62 1.59 -20.31
CA GLY A 34 -39.29 2.67 -19.63
C GLY A 34 -38.36 3.85 -19.40
N GLU A 35 -38.23 4.72 -20.39
CA GLU A 35 -37.60 6.05 -20.37
C GLU A 35 -38.39 7.01 -19.45
N SER A 36 -37.70 7.82 -18.63
CA SER A 36 -37.91 9.28 -18.56
C SER A 36 -37.09 9.96 -17.46
N SER A 37 -36.09 10.67 -17.88
CA SER A 37 -35.75 12.08 -17.69
C SER A 37 -36.20 12.77 -16.40
N SER A 38 -35.22 13.31 -15.64
CA SER A 38 -34.97 14.72 -15.34
C SER A 38 -34.03 14.89 -14.14
N GLN A 39 -32.84 15.41 -14.43
CA GLN A 39 -32.21 16.66 -13.95
C GLN A 39 -32.17 16.88 -12.43
N GLU A 40 -31.06 16.99 -12.00
CA GLU A 40 -30.01 18.00 -11.63
C GLU A 40 -29.78 18.06 -10.11
N SER A 41 -28.58 17.73 -9.69
CA SER A 41 -27.73 18.68 -8.95
C SER A 41 -26.39 18.05 -8.62
N SER A 42 -25.39 18.68 -9.16
CA SER A 42 -23.96 18.54 -8.97
C SER A 42 -23.52 18.23 -7.54
N SER A 43 -22.77 17.16 -7.41
CA SER A 43 -21.66 17.08 -6.49
C SER A 43 -20.67 16.12 -7.17
N GLU A 44 -19.77 16.71 -7.97
CA GLU A 44 -18.65 15.99 -8.56
C GLU A 44 -17.67 15.68 -7.46
N GLY A 45 -17.82 14.50 -6.89
CA GLY A 45 -16.76 13.74 -6.33
C GLY A 45 -16.27 12.81 -7.44
N GLU A 46 -15.34 13.27 -8.26
CA GLU A 46 -14.72 12.48 -9.30
C GLU A 46 -13.81 11.46 -8.63
N SER A 47 -14.35 10.29 -8.33
CA SER A 47 -13.56 9.08 -8.10
C SER A 47 -12.92 8.72 -9.44
N ALA A 48 -11.63 9.00 -9.58
CA ALA A 48 -10.86 8.54 -10.71
C ALA A 48 -10.97 7.02 -10.84
N PRO A 49 -11.17 6.48 -12.07
CA PRO A 49 -11.26 5.05 -12.28
C PRO A 49 -9.95 4.36 -11.89
N ALA A 50 -10.05 3.26 -11.16
CA ALA A 50 -8.93 2.41 -10.79
C ALA A 50 -8.12 2.02 -12.04
N GLY A 51 -6.91 2.55 -12.17
CA GLY A 51 -5.97 2.21 -13.23
C GLY A 51 -5.37 3.37 -14.03
N GLU A 52 -5.85 4.60 -13.89
CA GLU A 52 -5.22 5.77 -14.50
C GLU A 52 -4.47 6.58 -13.46
N THR A 53 -3.17 6.78 -13.69
CA THR A 53 -2.35 7.66 -12.85
C THR A 53 -2.89 9.09 -12.94
N SER A 54 -3.31 9.65 -11.82
CA SER A 54 -3.75 11.04 -11.78
C SER A 54 -2.56 12.00 -12.04
N GLU A 55 -2.82 13.18 -12.60
CA GLU A 55 -1.78 14.19 -12.80
C GLU A 55 -1.06 14.55 -11.49
N LEU A 56 -1.80 14.53 -10.39
CA LEU A 56 -1.26 14.78 -9.06
C LEU A 56 -0.32 13.66 -8.60
N ALA A 57 -0.68 12.40 -8.81
CA ALA A 57 0.18 11.26 -8.50
C ALA A 57 1.44 11.28 -9.37
N GLN A 58 1.35 11.69 -10.64
CA GLN A 58 2.52 11.86 -11.49
C GLN A 58 3.42 13.00 -10.98
N LYS A 59 2.87 14.15 -10.57
CA LYS A 59 3.64 15.24 -9.95
C LYS A 59 4.39 14.74 -8.70
N TYR A 60 3.78 13.89 -7.89
CA TYR A 60 4.42 13.30 -6.72
C TYR A 60 5.55 12.33 -7.11
N ALA A 61 5.35 11.52 -8.13
CA ALA A 61 6.39 10.63 -8.65
C ALA A 61 7.59 11.39 -9.21
N ASP A 62 7.33 12.47 -9.94
CA ASP A 62 8.37 13.34 -10.48
C ASP A 62 9.16 14.05 -9.36
N ALA A 63 8.48 14.47 -8.29
CA ALA A 63 9.12 15.05 -7.11
C ALA A 63 10.04 14.04 -6.38
N ILE A 64 9.61 12.79 -6.23
CA ILE A 64 10.43 11.73 -5.67
C ILE A 64 11.64 11.46 -6.58
N THR A 65 11.42 11.34 -7.88
CA THR A 65 12.46 11.07 -8.88
C THR A 65 13.53 12.16 -8.88
N ALA A 66 13.13 13.43 -8.79
CA ALA A 66 14.06 14.55 -8.75
C ALA A 66 14.83 14.67 -7.42
N ALA A 67 14.27 14.14 -6.33
CA ALA A 67 14.84 14.26 -5.00
C ALA A 67 15.87 13.16 -4.66
N ARG A 68 15.91 12.08 -5.42
CA ARG A 68 16.81 10.93 -5.19
C ARG A 68 17.75 10.72 -6.37
N ASP A 69 18.81 9.96 -6.16
CA ASP A 69 19.80 9.67 -7.20
C ASP A 69 19.27 8.71 -8.28
N ASP A 70 19.99 8.66 -9.40
CA ASP A 70 19.63 7.82 -10.56
C ASP A 70 19.67 6.32 -10.22
N GLU A 71 20.56 5.87 -9.33
CA GLU A 71 20.64 4.48 -8.89
C GLU A 71 19.37 4.07 -8.15
N MET A 72 18.90 4.90 -7.25
CA MET A 72 17.64 4.65 -6.53
C MET A 72 16.43 4.71 -7.45
N ASN A 73 16.45 5.56 -8.47
CA ASN A 73 15.40 5.63 -9.49
C ASN A 73 15.33 4.35 -10.33
N GLU A 74 16.47 3.70 -10.57
CA GLU A 74 16.55 2.45 -11.33
C GLU A 74 16.11 1.23 -10.51
N VAL A 75 16.55 1.14 -9.24
CA VAL A 75 16.34 -0.08 -8.41
C VAL A 75 15.06 -0.05 -7.57
N MET A 76 14.50 1.14 -7.31
CA MET A 76 13.31 1.32 -6.47
C MET A 76 12.18 1.96 -7.27
N PRO A 77 11.31 1.16 -7.89
CA PRO A 77 10.20 1.69 -8.69
C PRO A 77 9.22 2.51 -7.86
N ILE A 78 8.61 3.50 -8.49
CA ILE A 78 7.55 4.31 -7.88
C ILE A 78 6.21 3.81 -8.40
N GLN A 79 5.31 3.46 -7.49
CA GLN A 79 3.91 3.15 -7.80
C GLN A 79 3.07 4.41 -7.64
N THR A 80 2.32 4.75 -8.67
CA THR A 80 1.42 5.93 -8.72
C THR A 80 -0.06 5.53 -8.68
N THR A 81 -0.33 4.24 -8.66
CA THR A 81 -1.68 3.67 -8.52
C THR A 81 -1.66 2.57 -7.48
N LEU A 82 -2.73 2.44 -6.72
CA LEU A 82 -2.98 1.32 -5.84
C LEU A 82 -4.16 0.51 -6.38
N ASP A 83 -3.96 -0.78 -6.58
CA ASP A 83 -5.00 -1.71 -7.02
C ASP A 83 -5.27 -2.71 -5.90
N ALA A 84 -6.50 -2.78 -5.42
CA ALA A 84 -6.86 -3.59 -4.25
C ALA A 84 -6.52 -5.09 -4.39
N GLU A 85 -6.52 -5.61 -5.61
CA GLU A 85 -6.23 -7.03 -5.87
C GLU A 85 -4.74 -7.27 -6.15
N LYS A 86 -4.11 -6.40 -6.95
CA LYS A 86 -2.71 -6.56 -7.36
C LYS A 86 -1.73 -6.15 -6.27
N ASP A 87 -2.07 -5.11 -5.53
CA ASP A 87 -1.21 -4.50 -4.52
C ASP A 87 -1.61 -4.86 -3.09
N ALA A 88 -2.39 -5.93 -2.90
CA ALA A 88 -2.92 -6.35 -1.60
C ALA A 88 -1.84 -6.44 -0.50
N TYR A 89 -0.65 -6.93 -0.82
CA TYR A 89 0.46 -7.00 0.14
C TYR A 89 1.00 -5.61 0.51
N LEU A 90 1.11 -4.71 -0.46
CA LEU A 90 1.53 -3.32 -0.22
C LEU A 90 0.49 -2.58 0.63
N ILE A 91 -0.79 -2.76 0.32
CA ILE A 91 -1.92 -2.20 1.07
C ILE A 91 -1.94 -2.71 2.51
N GLU A 92 -1.75 -4.02 2.71
CA GLU A 92 -1.64 -4.61 4.06
C GLU A 92 -0.46 -4.02 4.84
N MET A 93 0.68 -3.84 4.18
CA MET A 93 1.90 -3.30 4.80
C MET A 93 1.77 -1.81 5.15
N LEU A 94 1.09 -1.03 4.31
CA LEU A 94 0.87 0.40 4.51
C LEU A 94 -0.34 0.70 5.40
N GLY A 95 -1.31 -0.22 5.50
CA GLY A 95 -2.52 -0.05 6.30
C GLY A 95 -3.57 0.89 5.70
N PHE A 96 -3.41 1.29 4.43
CA PHE A 96 -4.40 2.06 3.67
C PHE A 96 -4.43 1.61 2.22
N GLY A 97 -5.55 1.83 1.54
CA GLY A 97 -5.80 1.36 0.17
C GLY A 97 -6.21 2.47 -0.80
N PRO A 98 -6.66 2.08 -2.00
CA PRO A 98 -7.02 3.04 -3.05
C PRO A 98 -8.17 3.99 -2.66
N ASP A 99 -9.08 3.54 -1.81
CA ASP A 99 -10.23 4.36 -1.35
C ASP A 99 -9.82 5.40 -0.30
N ASP A 100 -8.65 5.25 0.30
CA ASP A 100 -8.15 6.15 1.35
C ASP A 100 -7.32 7.31 0.80
N VAL A 101 -7.02 7.31 -0.50
CA VAL A 101 -6.12 8.28 -1.12
C VAL A 101 -6.73 8.92 -2.38
N GLU A 102 -6.55 10.23 -2.52
CA GLU A 102 -6.85 10.97 -3.74
C GLU A 102 -5.74 10.77 -4.78
N ALA A 103 -4.49 10.83 -4.33
CA ALA A 103 -3.30 10.60 -5.14
C ALA A 103 -2.16 10.06 -4.29
N ALA A 104 -1.35 9.19 -4.87
CA ALA A 104 -0.18 8.65 -4.19
C ALA A 104 0.97 8.39 -5.17
N ALA A 105 2.19 8.57 -4.69
CA ALA A 105 3.40 8.04 -5.30
C ALA A 105 4.21 7.35 -4.20
N ILE A 106 4.40 6.06 -4.33
CA ILE A 106 4.94 5.19 -3.28
C ILE A 106 6.10 4.37 -3.81
N SER A 107 7.23 4.41 -3.13
CA SER A 107 8.42 3.63 -3.44
C SER A 107 8.95 3.04 -2.14
N VAL A 108 8.71 1.75 -1.90
CA VAL A 108 9.09 1.07 -0.66
C VAL A 108 9.83 -0.23 -0.95
N SER A 109 10.75 -0.60 -0.06
CA SER A 109 11.40 -1.91 -0.12
C SER A 109 10.45 -2.98 0.38
N MET A 110 10.25 -4.00 -0.46
CA MET A 110 9.45 -5.19 -0.14
C MET A 110 10.29 -6.32 0.47
N ILE A 111 11.57 -6.09 0.70
CA ILE A 111 12.52 -7.09 1.20
C ILE A 111 13.18 -6.62 2.50
N ASN A 112 13.41 -7.56 3.42
CA ASN A 112 13.92 -7.28 4.77
C ASN A 112 15.47 -7.18 4.82
N VAL A 113 16.08 -6.52 3.84
CA VAL A 113 17.53 -6.27 3.82
C VAL A 113 17.88 -4.78 3.75
N LYS A 114 16.90 -3.94 3.43
CA LYS A 114 17.08 -2.48 3.34
C LYS A 114 15.84 -1.77 3.89
N ALA A 115 16.06 -0.91 4.88
CA ALA A 115 15.05 0.02 5.37
C ALA A 115 14.90 1.14 4.35
N TYR A 116 13.86 1.07 3.54
CA TYR A 116 13.59 2.07 2.52
C TYR A 116 12.09 2.29 2.34
N GLY A 117 11.70 3.54 2.36
CA GLY A 117 10.35 3.97 2.06
C GLY A 117 10.31 5.46 1.78
N VAL A 118 9.91 5.82 0.56
CA VAL A 118 9.64 7.20 0.16
C VAL A 118 8.24 7.23 -0.43
N ALA A 119 7.36 8.01 0.17
CA ALA A 119 5.99 8.14 -0.30
C ALA A 119 5.51 9.59 -0.19
N VAL A 120 4.75 10.02 -1.17
CA VAL A 120 4.00 11.26 -1.17
C VAL A 120 2.54 10.90 -1.42
N VAL A 121 1.68 11.21 -0.47
CA VAL A 121 0.28 10.76 -0.46
C VAL A 121 -0.63 11.93 -0.16
N LYS A 122 -1.63 12.12 -0.99
CA LYS A 122 -2.77 12.99 -0.70
C LYS A 122 -3.91 12.10 -0.19
N PRO A 123 -4.26 12.17 1.09
CA PRO A 123 -5.41 11.43 1.61
C PRO A 123 -6.71 11.86 0.96
N ALA A 124 -7.65 10.94 0.81
CA ALA A 124 -9.03 11.26 0.51
C ALA A 124 -9.66 12.02 1.70
N GLU A 125 -10.68 12.83 1.43
CA GLU A 125 -11.35 13.62 2.47
C GLU A 125 -11.89 12.73 3.61
N GLY A 126 -11.44 13.02 4.83
CA GLY A 126 -11.82 12.26 6.03
C GLY A 126 -10.98 11.00 6.29
N HIS A 127 -9.98 10.72 5.45
CA HIS A 127 -9.08 9.56 5.58
C HIS A 127 -7.65 9.95 6.04
N GLU A 128 -7.45 11.20 6.46
CA GLU A 128 -6.14 11.72 6.86
C GLU A 128 -5.54 10.90 8.01
N ASP A 129 -6.34 10.58 9.01
CA ASP A 129 -5.88 9.79 10.17
C ASP A 129 -5.51 8.35 9.77
N VAL A 130 -6.22 7.76 8.81
CA VAL A 130 -5.94 6.40 8.31
C VAL A 130 -4.60 6.37 7.59
N VAL A 131 -4.38 7.29 6.65
CA VAL A 131 -3.13 7.39 5.88
C VAL A 131 -1.96 7.69 6.81
N LYS A 132 -2.11 8.64 7.73
CA LYS A 132 -1.06 8.96 8.69
C LYS A 132 -0.68 7.78 9.57
N ALA A 133 -1.68 7.13 10.16
CA ALA A 133 -1.45 5.94 10.99
C ALA A 133 -0.79 4.80 10.19
N GLY A 134 -1.14 4.65 8.93
CA GLY A 134 -0.55 3.67 8.03
C GLY A 134 0.93 3.94 7.75
N LEU A 135 1.29 5.18 7.40
CA LEU A 135 2.68 5.59 7.17
C LEU A 135 3.53 5.44 8.45
N GLU A 136 3.02 5.87 9.60
CA GLU A 136 3.70 5.70 10.90
C GLU A 136 3.82 4.22 11.28
N GLY A 137 2.77 3.42 11.02
CA GLY A 137 2.75 1.98 11.25
C GLY A 137 3.79 1.25 10.41
N PHE A 138 3.96 1.64 9.14
CA PHE A 138 5.02 1.13 8.27
C PHE A 138 6.42 1.40 8.84
N VAL A 139 6.69 2.61 9.33
CA VAL A 139 7.97 2.95 9.98
C VAL A 139 8.21 2.06 11.21
N GLU A 140 7.20 1.91 12.07
CA GLU A 140 7.32 1.05 13.26
C GLU A 140 7.52 -0.43 12.91
N TYR A 141 6.89 -0.92 11.85
CA TYR A 141 7.11 -2.27 11.33
C TYR A 141 8.56 -2.45 10.87
N GLN A 142 9.10 -1.50 10.11
CA GLN A 142 10.49 -1.54 9.63
C GLN A 142 11.49 -1.49 10.80
N LYS A 143 11.27 -0.63 11.80
CA LYS A 143 12.10 -0.57 13.01
C LYS A 143 12.14 -1.92 13.71
N LYS A 144 10.99 -2.54 13.96
CA LYS A 144 10.91 -3.86 14.58
C LYS A 144 11.59 -4.96 13.76
N SER A 145 11.48 -4.87 12.44
CA SER A 145 12.07 -5.84 11.53
C SER A 145 13.60 -5.83 11.58
N PHE A 146 14.22 -4.66 11.78
CA PHE A 146 15.68 -4.52 11.75
C PHE A 146 16.34 -4.50 13.12
N GLU A 147 15.60 -4.24 14.22
CA GLU A 147 16.12 -4.07 15.58
C GLU A 147 17.08 -5.18 16.02
N GLN A 148 16.83 -6.43 15.60
CA GLN A 148 17.54 -7.61 16.10
C GLN A 148 18.72 -8.06 15.25
N TYR A 149 18.85 -7.61 13.98
CA TYR A 149 19.83 -8.21 13.07
C TYR A 149 20.54 -7.27 12.07
N LEU A 150 20.01 -6.09 11.80
CA LEU A 150 20.62 -5.09 10.91
C LEU A 150 20.63 -3.70 11.58
N ALA A 151 21.61 -3.48 12.43
CA ALA A 151 21.68 -2.27 13.24
C ALA A 151 21.77 -0.97 12.43
N ASP A 152 22.44 -0.99 11.27
CA ASP A 152 22.52 0.11 10.31
C ASP A 152 21.15 0.44 9.72
N GLN A 153 20.41 -0.58 9.31
CA GLN A 153 19.05 -0.41 8.76
C GLN A 153 18.03 0.00 9.84
N TYR A 154 18.23 -0.47 11.05
CA TYR A 154 17.45 0.00 12.21
C TYR A 154 17.61 1.51 12.44
N GLU A 155 18.84 2.04 12.37
CA GLU A 155 19.07 3.48 12.54
C GLU A 155 18.44 4.27 11.37
N VAL A 156 18.44 3.77 10.14
CA VAL A 156 17.71 4.37 9.01
C VAL A 156 16.21 4.42 9.29
N ALA A 157 15.61 3.30 9.70
CA ALA A 157 14.19 3.24 10.01
C ALA A 157 13.80 4.12 11.20
N LYS A 158 14.67 4.20 12.22
CA LYS A 158 14.47 5.03 13.42
C LYS A 158 14.51 6.53 13.12
N ALA A 159 15.33 6.92 12.15
CA ALA A 159 15.45 8.30 11.72
C ALA A 159 14.36 8.70 10.69
N ALA A 160 13.52 7.77 10.27
CA ALA A 160 12.45 8.01 9.30
C ALA A 160 11.54 9.17 9.72
N ARG A 161 11.05 9.86 8.70
CA ARG A 161 10.27 11.09 8.84
C ARG A 161 8.91 10.92 8.19
N VAL A 162 7.84 11.20 8.93
CA VAL A 162 6.46 11.30 8.40
C VAL A 162 5.97 12.70 8.71
N GLU A 163 5.70 13.48 7.68
CA GLU A 163 5.28 14.88 7.82
C GLU A 163 4.04 15.18 6.97
N THR A 164 3.21 16.08 7.47
CA THR A 164 2.03 16.57 6.75
C THR A 164 2.26 18.02 6.34
N LEU A 165 2.12 18.30 5.05
CA LEU A 165 2.23 19.65 4.50
C LEU A 165 0.95 20.45 4.78
N GLU A 166 1.01 21.77 4.54
CA GLU A 166 -0.10 22.71 4.78
C GLU A 166 -1.36 22.36 3.95
N ASP A 167 -1.17 21.78 2.77
CA ASP A 167 -2.26 21.33 1.89
C ASP A 167 -2.83 19.95 2.26
N GLY A 168 -2.34 19.34 3.34
CA GLY A 168 -2.73 18.01 3.80
C GLY A 168 -2.01 16.87 3.10
N THR A 169 -1.10 17.13 2.16
CA THR A 169 -0.24 16.10 1.57
C THR A 169 0.71 15.52 2.61
N MET A 170 0.85 14.22 2.67
CA MET A 170 1.71 13.52 3.61
C MET A 170 2.95 12.99 2.90
N ILE A 171 4.10 13.16 3.54
CA ILE A 171 5.40 12.72 3.02
C ILE A 171 6.01 11.75 4.03
N LEU A 172 6.33 10.55 3.59
CA LEU A 172 7.21 9.61 4.29
C LEU A 172 8.57 9.61 3.61
N VAL A 173 9.63 9.75 4.37
CA VAL A 173 11.00 9.52 3.91
C VAL A 173 11.73 8.65 4.92
N MET A 174 12.18 7.49 4.49
CA MET A 174 13.00 6.53 5.22
C MET A 174 14.08 6.01 4.28
N CYS A 175 15.23 6.62 4.31
CA CYS A 175 16.42 6.26 3.52
C CYS A 175 17.67 6.82 4.19
N GLU A 176 18.85 6.49 3.66
CA GLU A 176 20.12 6.96 4.23
C GLU A 176 20.27 8.49 4.18
N ASP A 177 19.87 9.11 3.05
CA ASP A 177 19.97 10.57 2.83
C ASP A 177 18.62 11.29 3.00
N GLN A 178 17.87 10.93 4.02
CA GLN A 178 16.49 11.37 4.20
C GLN A 178 16.29 12.89 4.25
N ASP A 179 17.22 13.66 4.80
CA ASP A 179 17.10 15.12 4.85
C ASP A 179 17.20 15.74 3.45
N THR A 180 18.09 15.21 2.61
CA THR A 180 18.25 15.61 1.21
C THR A 180 17.03 15.26 0.39
N VAL A 181 16.56 14.01 0.52
CA VAL A 181 15.38 13.52 -0.21
C VAL A 181 14.13 14.27 0.22
N TYR A 182 13.90 14.45 1.51
CA TYR A 182 12.76 15.23 2.02
C TYR A 182 12.79 16.68 1.48
N GLY A 183 13.91 17.36 1.64
CA GLY A 183 14.08 18.73 1.15
C GLY A 183 13.87 18.87 -0.36
N GLY A 184 14.36 17.90 -1.13
CA GLY A 184 14.15 17.80 -2.57
C GLY A 184 12.68 17.66 -2.96
N ILE A 185 11.96 16.73 -2.30
CA ILE A 185 10.51 16.53 -2.53
C ILE A 185 9.73 17.79 -2.21
N VAL A 186 9.92 18.39 -1.02
CA VAL A 186 9.22 19.63 -0.63
C VAL A 186 9.51 20.76 -1.61
N SER A 187 10.74 20.91 -2.05
CA SER A 187 11.13 21.92 -3.04
C SER A 187 10.43 21.70 -4.38
N ALA A 188 10.36 20.48 -4.87
CA ALA A 188 9.71 20.11 -6.12
C ALA A 188 8.18 20.28 -6.08
N LEU A 189 7.56 20.07 -4.93
CA LEU A 189 6.12 20.24 -4.77
C LEU A 189 5.70 21.71 -4.70
N ASN A 190 6.56 22.58 -4.18
CA ASN A 190 6.30 24.03 -4.00
C ASN A 190 6.74 24.89 -5.20
N GLY A 191 7.43 24.33 -6.17
CA GLY A 191 7.87 25.01 -7.41
C GLY A 191 6.87 24.88 -8.49
#